data_3154650af270a3d47f8e4d8d18216ab9
#
_entry.id   3154650af270a3d47f8e4d8d18216ab9
#
_cell.length_a   1.000
_cell.length_b   1.000
_cell.length_c   1.000
_cell.angle_alpha   90.00
_cell.angle_beta   90.00
_cell.angle_gamma   90.00
#
_symmetry.space_group_name_H-M   'P 1'
#
loop_
_entity.id
_entity.type
_entity.pdbx_description
1 polymer ?
#
loop_
_entity_poly.entity_id
_entity_poly.type
_entity_poly.pdbx_seq_one_letter_code
_entity_poly.pdbx_strand_id
1 'polypeptide(L)'
;MCQRESNEYFRMNFKRNFKNELLRTIATLHQDICEENDFSNFQNDDLIKPFIGKIDNMSVEDFLQRCLYYSNAESSTFIIMLIYIDRFCEKNGFIINSFNVYKIIFSSLLIAIKYHEDNLVDNNYYGKILGERLEEINILENNFCKLIDYKLFIDDEIFKTYYYDLTSAIDVCVNC
;
A
#
# COMPACT_ATOMS: atom_id res chain seq x y z
N MET A 1 38.19 2.85 11.25
CA MET A 1 37.28 3.50 10.26
C MET A 1 36.60 2.47 9.35
N CYS A 2 37.30 1.52 8.79
CA CYS A 2 36.77 0.55 7.81
C CYS A 2 35.63 -0.40 8.29
N GLN A 3 35.59 -0.83 9.54
CA GLN A 3 34.55 -1.78 10.03
C GLN A 3 33.18 -1.15 10.31
N ARG A 4 33.11 0.15 10.63
CA ARG A 4 31.83 0.85 10.82
C ARG A 4 31.12 1.10 9.48
N GLU A 5 31.86 1.53 8.48
CA GLU A 5 31.33 1.77 7.10
C GLU A 5 30.85 0.47 6.45
N SER A 6 31.57 -0.65 6.63
CA SER A 6 31.16 -1.97 6.16
C SER A 6 29.86 -2.46 6.82
N ASN A 7 29.68 -2.24 8.13
CA ASN A 7 28.46 -2.61 8.85
C ASN A 7 27.25 -1.75 8.45
N GLU A 8 27.47 -0.47 8.18
CA GLU A 8 26.43 0.45 7.77
C GLU A 8 25.95 0.16 6.33
N TYR A 9 26.87 -0.10 5.42
CA TYR A 9 26.59 -0.54 4.06
C TYR A 9 25.83 -1.88 4.03
N PHE A 10 26.22 -2.85 4.87
CA PHE A 10 25.52 -4.14 4.99
C PHE A 10 24.10 -3.97 5.52
N ARG A 11 23.90 -3.13 6.56
CA ARG A 11 22.56 -2.82 7.11
C ARG A 11 21.67 -2.10 6.10
N MET A 12 22.20 -1.18 5.32
CA MET A 12 21.46 -0.48 4.26
C MET A 12 21.03 -1.42 3.14
N ASN A 13 21.93 -2.30 2.69
CA ASN A 13 21.59 -3.30 1.67
C ASN A 13 20.55 -4.32 2.16
N PHE A 14 20.67 -4.77 3.41
CA PHE A 14 19.71 -5.68 4.02
C PHE A 14 18.30 -5.02 4.10
N LYS A 15 18.23 -3.79 4.59
CA LYS A 15 16.96 -3.04 4.64
C LYS A 15 16.36 -2.83 3.25
N ARG A 16 17.18 -2.54 2.25
CA ARG A 16 16.72 -2.34 0.86
C ARG A 16 16.22 -3.64 0.24
N ASN A 17 16.92 -4.75 0.44
CA ASN A 17 16.49 -6.05 -0.06
C ASN A 17 15.17 -6.48 0.60
N PHE A 18 15.06 -6.37 1.91
CA PHE A 18 13.82 -6.67 2.62
C PHE A 18 12.65 -5.83 2.10
N LYS A 19 12.85 -4.51 1.89
CA LYS A 19 11.79 -3.63 1.37
C LYS A 19 11.32 -4.06 -0.02
N ASN A 20 12.24 -4.43 -0.92
CA ASN A 20 11.90 -4.89 -2.26
C ASN A 20 11.14 -6.23 -2.22
N GLU A 21 11.58 -7.20 -1.42
CA GLU A 21 10.89 -8.47 -1.26
C GLU A 21 9.49 -8.28 -0.63
N LEU A 22 9.36 -7.40 0.35
CA LEU A 22 8.08 -7.02 0.92
C LEU A 22 7.12 -6.48 -0.16
N LEU A 23 7.57 -5.55 -1.00
CA LEU A 23 6.72 -4.99 -2.07
C LEU A 23 6.33 -6.05 -3.11
N ARG A 24 7.21 -6.97 -3.45
CA ARG A 24 6.90 -8.10 -4.34
C ARG A 24 5.84 -9.02 -3.73
N THR A 25 6.01 -9.39 -2.47
CA THR A 25 5.03 -10.21 -1.75
C THR A 25 3.66 -9.54 -1.71
N ILE A 26 3.61 -8.24 -1.39
CA ILE A 26 2.37 -7.45 -1.42
C ILE A 26 1.77 -7.42 -2.83
N ALA A 27 2.60 -7.24 -3.86
CA ALA A 27 2.15 -7.22 -5.25
C ALA A 27 1.52 -8.55 -5.67
N THR A 28 2.18 -9.66 -5.36
CA THR A 28 1.67 -11.01 -5.66
C THR A 28 0.31 -11.24 -5.00
N LEU A 29 0.19 -10.94 -3.70
CA LEU A 29 -1.07 -11.08 -2.97
C LEU A 29 -2.22 -10.30 -3.63
N HIS A 30 -1.98 -9.05 -4.03
CA HIS A 30 -3.01 -8.23 -4.67
C HIS A 30 -3.30 -8.68 -6.11
N GLN A 31 -2.31 -9.19 -6.83
CA GLN A 31 -2.50 -9.76 -8.17
C GLN A 31 -3.41 -10.98 -8.12
N ASP A 32 -3.13 -11.92 -7.21
CA ASP A 32 -3.93 -13.13 -7.02
C ASP A 32 -5.39 -12.77 -6.66
N ILE A 33 -5.58 -11.82 -5.73
CA ILE A 33 -6.90 -11.30 -5.35
C ILE A 33 -7.63 -10.68 -6.57
N CYS A 34 -6.93 -9.91 -7.40
CA CYS A 34 -7.52 -9.33 -8.60
C CYS A 34 -7.96 -10.39 -9.60
N GLU A 35 -7.13 -11.39 -9.87
CA GLU A 35 -7.43 -12.48 -10.81
C GLU A 35 -8.67 -13.28 -10.37
N GLU A 36 -8.82 -13.52 -9.06
CA GLU A 36 -10.00 -14.18 -8.50
C GLU A 36 -11.27 -13.34 -8.62
N ASN A 37 -11.15 -12.02 -8.51
CA ASN A 37 -12.28 -11.12 -8.34
C ASN A 37 -12.68 -10.31 -9.58
N ASP A 38 -11.97 -10.42 -10.71
CA ASP A 38 -12.20 -9.58 -11.89
C ASP A 38 -13.59 -9.77 -12.53
N PHE A 39 -14.30 -10.82 -12.18
CA PHE A 39 -15.69 -11.08 -12.61
C PHE A 39 -16.75 -10.54 -11.65
N SER A 40 -16.33 -9.92 -10.54
CA SER A 40 -17.24 -9.40 -9.51
C SER A 40 -17.88 -8.07 -9.91
N ASN A 41 -19.15 -7.89 -9.57
CA ASN A 41 -19.88 -6.64 -9.85
C ASN A 41 -19.42 -5.51 -8.92
N PHE A 42 -19.36 -4.29 -9.47
CA PHE A 42 -19.04 -3.10 -8.69
C PHE A 42 -20.19 -2.70 -7.76
N GLN A 43 -19.87 -2.27 -6.55
CA GLN A 43 -20.80 -1.62 -5.67
C GLN A 43 -21.12 -0.21 -6.18
N ASN A 44 -22.42 0.15 -6.18
CA ASN A 44 -22.88 1.46 -6.65
C ASN A 44 -23.08 2.42 -5.45
N ASP A 45 -21.97 2.79 -4.79
CA ASP A 45 -21.95 3.76 -3.70
C ASP A 45 -21.13 5.00 -4.13
N ASP A 46 -21.65 6.19 -3.88
CA ASP A 46 -21.01 7.45 -4.28
C ASP A 46 -19.68 7.70 -3.57
N LEU A 47 -19.48 7.15 -2.37
CA LEU A 47 -18.18 7.22 -1.67
C LEU A 47 -17.16 6.24 -2.26
N ILE A 48 -17.61 5.16 -2.87
CA ILE A 48 -16.77 4.10 -3.44
C ILE A 48 -16.39 4.40 -4.90
N LYS A 49 -17.26 5.03 -5.67
CA LYS A 49 -17.03 5.36 -7.09
C LYS A 49 -15.65 5.99 -7.39
N PRO A 50 -15.11 6.92 -6.58
CA PRO A 50 -13.80 7.50 -6.85
C PRO A 50 -12.64 6.49 -6.87
N PHE A 51 -12.79 5.35 -6.20
CA PHE A 51 -11.75 4.30 -6.17
C PHE A 51 -11.76 3.42 -7.42
N ILE A 52 -12.77 3.54 -8.30
CA ILE A 52 -12.85 2.78 -9.54
C ILE A 52 -12.03 3.50 -10.61
N GLY A 53 -11.10 2.78 -11.22
CA GLY A 53 -10.27 3.27 -12.32
C GLY A 53 -9.05 2.39 -12.51
N LYS A 54 -8.80 1.94 -13.74
CA LYS A 54 -7.66 1.11 -14.10
C LYS A 54 -6.48 1.97 -14.50
N ILE A 55 -5.28 1.54 -14.15
CA ILE A 55 -4.04 2.07 -14.73
C ILE A 55 -3.60 1.07 -15.81
N ASP A 56 -3.61 1.50 -17.06
CA ASP A 56 -3.22 0.63 -18.17
C ASP A 56 -1.71 0.41 -18.22
N ASN A 57 -1.31 -0.81 -18.59
CA ASN A 57 0.08 -1.21 -18.82
C ASN A 57 1.03 -1.05 -17.61
N MET A 58 0.51 -1.16 -16.41
CA MET A 58 1.31 -1.13 -15.19
C MET A 58 0.96 -2.35 -14.32
N SER A 59 1.96 -3.11 -13.89
CA SER A 59 1.76 -4.16 -12.91
C SER A 59 1.58 -3.58 -11.50
N VAL A 60 0.99 -4.36 -10.58
CA VAL A 60 0.86 -3.94 -9.18
C VAL A 60 2.25 -3.77 -8.55
N GLU A 61 3.25 -4.59 -8.93
CA GLU A 61 4.63 -4.45 -8.48
C GLU A 61 5.24 -3.12 -8.93
N ASP A 62 5.13 -2.77 -10.22
CA ASP A 62 5.65 -1.50 -10.74
C ASP A 62 4.97 -0.31 -10.06
N PHE A 63 3.68 -0.43 -9.78
CA PHE A 63 2.94 0.60 -9.08
C PHE A 63 3.43 0.79 -7.64
N LEU A 64 3.66 -0.30 -6.89
CA LEU A 64 4.23 -0.23 -5.54
C LEU A 64 5.66 0.32 -5.54
N GLN A 65 6.49 -0.03 -6.54
CA GLN A 65 7.81 0.57 -6.72
C GLN A 65 7.72 2.07 -7.01
N ARG A 66 6.74 2.48 -7.82
CA ARG A 66 6.45 3.89 -8.08
C ARG A 66 6.00 4.60 -6.79
N CYS A 67 5.11 4.00 -6.01
CA CYS A 67 4.73 4.50 -4.69
C CYS A 67 5.94 4.72 -3.79
N LEU A 68 6.82 3.72 -3.69
CA LEU A 68 8.05 3.81 -2.90
C LEU A 68 8.96 4.95 -3.40
N TYR A 69 9.16 5.06 -4.71
CA TYR A 69 10.02 6.08 -5.30
C TYR A 69 9.58 7.50 -4.95
N TYR A 70 8.27 7.79 -5.05
CA TYR A 70 7.75 9.12 -4.77
C TYR A 70 7.58 9.41 -3.27
N SER A 71 7.21 8.42 -2.46
CA SER A 71 6.97 8.62 -1.03
C SER A 71 8.22 8.44 -0.18
N ASN A 72 9.17 7.63 -0.61
CA ASN A 72 10.29 7.14 0.18
C ASN A 72 9.85 6.54 1.54
N ALA A 73 8.62 6.02 1.60
CA ALA A 73 8.00 5.49 2.80
C ALA A 73 8.78 4.31 3.41
N GLU A 74 8.70 4.14 4.72
CA GLU A 74 9.35 3.03 5.42
C GLU A 74 8.63 1.70 5.16
N SER A 75 9.31 0.58 5.39
CA SER A 75 8.70 -0.77 5.23
C SER A 75 7.49 -0.96 6.12
N SER A 76 7.52 -0.43 7.34
CA SER A 76 6.38 -0.45 8.27
C SER A 76 5.14 0.24 7.71
N THR A 77 5.32 1.31 6.95
CA THR A 77 4.21 2.06 6.35
C THR A 77 3.48 1.24 5.28
N PHE A 78 4.18 0.39 4.52
CA PHE A 78 3.55 -0.55 3.59
C PHE A 78 2.79 -1.67 4.31
N ILE A 79 3.23 -2.11 5.49
CA ILE A 79 2.48 -3.05 6.32
C ILE A 79 1.20 -2.38 6.86
N ILE A 80 1.31 -1.15 7.34
CA ILE A 80 0.17 -0.35 7.80
C ILE A 80 -0.85 -0.12 6.67
N MET A 81 -0.36 0.15 5.46
CA MET A 81 -1.19 0.25 4.26
C MET A 81 -2.08 -1.00 4.08
N LEU A 82 -1.52 -2.20 4.21
CA LEU A 82 -2.30 -3.45 4.11
C LEU A 82 -3.38 -3.54 5.19
N ILE A 83 -3.04 -3.21 6.45
CA ILE A 83 -4.01 -3.20 7.55
C ILE A 83 -5.18 -2.25 7.24
N TYR A 84 -4.90 -1.10 6.63
CA TYR A 84 -5.95 -0.15 6.25
C TYR A 84 -6.78 -0.66 5.06
N ILE A 85 -6.17 -1.36 4.10
CA ILE A 85 -6.88 -2.01 3.00
C ILE A 85 -7.87 -3.04 3.54
N ASP A 86 -7.44 -3.91 4.44
CA ASP A 86 -8.28 -4.94 5.02
C ASP A 86 -9.44 -4.32 5.82
N ARG A 87 -9.17 -3.31 6.66
CA ARG A 87 -10.24 -2.55 7.36
C ARG A 87 -11.26 -1.95 6.40
N PHE A 88 -10.78 -1.41 5.28
CA PHE A 88 -11.65 -0.84 4.25
C PHE A 88 -12.54 -1.93 3.62
N CYS A 89 -11.94 -3.05 3.22
CA CYS A 89 -12.65 -4.16 2.58
C CYS A 89 -13.67 -4.80 3.52
N GLU A 90 -13.26 -5.16 4.74
CA GLU A 90 -14.13 -5.80 5.73
C GLU A 90 -15.33 -4.94 6.08
N LYS A 91 -15.10 -3.65 6.35
CA LYS A 91 -16.15 -2.76 6.77
C LYS A 91 -17.19 -2.50 5.69
N ASN A 92 -16.77 -2.38 4.45
CA ASN A 92 -17.64 -1.97 3.35
C ASN A 92 -18.10 -3.14 2.47
N GLY A 93 -17.68 -4.38 2.77
CA GLY A 93 -17.87 -5.52 1.87
C GLY A 93 -17.24 -5.27 0.49
N PHE A 94 -16.13 -4.51 0.46
CA PHE A 94 -15.52 -4.08 -0.78
C PHE A 94 -14.64 -5.20 -1.35
N ILE A 95 -14.76 -5.42 -2.65
CA ILE A 95 -14.01 -6.46 -3.36
C ILE A 95 -12.94 -5.79 -4.21
N ILE A 96 -11.67 -6.13 -3.93
CA ILE A 96 -10.53 -5.65 -4.72
C ILE A 96 -10.50 -6.43 -6.04
N ASN A 97 -10.28 -5.70 -7.15
CA ASN A 97 -10.10 -6.24 -8.49
C ASN A 97 -9.21 -5.30 -9.32
N SER A 98 -8.91 -5.66 -10.56
CA SER A 98 -8.03 -4.88 -11.46
C SER A 98 -8.50 -3.44 -11.73
N PHE A 99 -9.78 -3.13 -11.48
CA PHE A 99 -10.34 -1.79 -11.72
C PHE A 99 -10.25 -0.85 -10.52
N ASN A 100 -9.83 -1.34 -9.35
CA ASN A 100 -9.81 -0.52 -8.13
C ASN A 100 -8.53 -0.64 -7.30
N VAL A 101 -7.73 -1.69 -7.50
CA VAL A 101 -6.54 -2.00 -6.70
C VAL A 101 -5.57 -0.83 -6.58
N TYR A 102 -5.30 -0.11 -7.65
CA TYR A 102 -4.33 0.99 -7.66
C TYR A 102 -4.76 2.16 -6.79
N LYS A 103 -6.02 2.57 -6.90
CA LYS A 103 -6.56 3.69 -6.11
C LYS A 103 -6.74 3.32 -4.65
N ILE A 104 -7.03 2.07 -4.34
CA ILE A 104 -7.10 1.56 -2.96
C ILE A 104 -5.70 1.52 -2.34
N ILE A 105 -4.70 0.92 -3.01
CA ILE A 105 -3.31 0.91 -2.57
C ILE A 105 -2.81 2.35 -2.34
N PHE A 106 -3.03 3.24 -3.30
CA PHE A 106 -2.61 4.62 -3.18
C PHE A 106 -3.23 5.33 -1.98
N SER A 107 -4.56 5.23 -1.82
CA SER A 107 -5.28 5.95 -0.77
C SER A 107 -4.91 5.45 0.62
N SER A 108 -4.79 4.14 0.80
CA SER A 108 -4.36 3.55 2.06
C SER A 108 -2.92 3.92 2.41
N LEU A 109 -2.01 3.90 1.41
CA LEU A 109 -0.62 4.32 1.60
C LEU A 109 -0.51 5.81 1.94
N LEU A 110 -1.25 6.67 1.24
CA LEU A 110 -1.28 8.12 1.51
C LEU A 110 -1.65 8.41 2.96
N ILE A 111 -2.67 7.72 3.48
CA ILE A 111 -3.13 7.88 4.86
C ILE A 111 -2.12 7.28 5.84
N ALA A 112 -1.53 6.12 5.51
CA ALA A 112 -0.49 5.51 6.33
C ALA A 112 0.72 6.44 6.49
N ILE A 113 1.18 7.06 5.41
CA ILE A 113 2.27 8.05 5.45
C ILE A 113 1.87 9.24 6.33
N LYS A 114 0.71 9.86 6.07
CA LYS A 114 0.28 11.06 6.78
C LYS A 114 0.07 10.86 8.28
N TYR A 115 -0.25 9.66 8.71
CA TYR A 115 -0.51 9.37 10.12
C TYR A 115 0.72 8.84 10.86
N HIS A 116 1.67 8.20 10.18
CA HIS A 116 2.78 7.48 10.83
C HIS A 116 4.17 8.03 10.51
N GLU A 117 4.33 8.87 9.48
CA GLU A 117 5.63 9.42 9.11
C GLU A 117 5.73 10.94 9.38
N ASP A 118 6.95 11.40 9.70
CA ASP A 118 7.20 12.81 10.03
C ASP A 118 7.44 13.67 8.77
N ASN A 119 7.95 13.07 7.69
CA ASN A 119 8.31 13.77 6.46
C ASN A 119 7.13 13.82 5.49
N LEU A 120 6.23 14.76 5.70
CA LEU A 120 5.03 14.90 4.87
C LEU A 120 5.26 15.87 3.71
N VAL A 121 4.70 15.51 2.56
CA VAL A 121 4.54 16.40 1.40
C VAL A 121 3.05 16.61 1.11
N ASP A 122 2.73 17.59 0.27
CA ASP A 122 1.34 17.91 -0.06
C ASP A 122 0.70 16.89 -1.02
N ASN A 123 -0.62 16.91 -1.10
CA ASN A 123 -1.39 16.02 -1.98
C ASN A 123 -1.10 16.24 -3.47
N ASN A 124 -0.72 17.44 -3.87
CA ASN A 124 -0.34 17.73 -5.25
C ASN A 124 0.93 16.97 -5.66
N TYR A 125 1.87 16.82 -4.73
CA TYR A 125 3.04 15.99 -4.97
C TYR A 125 2.68 14.51 -5.10
N TYR A 126 1.87 13.99 -4.18
CA TYR A 126 1.42 12.59 -4.21
C TYR A 126 0.54 12.28 -5.43
N GLY A 127 -0.18 13.26 -5.97
CA GLY A 127 -0.93 13.10 -7.21
C GLY A 127 -0.12 12.59 -8.40
N LYS A 128 1.20 12.81 -8.39
CA LYS A 128 2.13 12.28 -9.41
C LYS A 128 2.19 10.74 -9.42
N ILE A 129 1.85 10.09 -8.33
CA ILE A 129 1.84 8.62 -8.24
C ILE A 129 0.73 8.05 -9.13
N LEU A 130 -0.47 8.59 -9.02
CA LEU A 130 -1.62 8.17 -9.84
C LEU A 130 -1.71 8.90 -11.19
N GLY A 131 -1.05 10.05 -11.34
CA GLY A 131 -1.27 10.95 -12.48
C GLY A 131 -2.58 11.72 -12.40
N GLU A 132 -3.16 11.85 -11.19
CA GLU A 132 -4.43 12.51 -10.93
C GLU A 132 -4.22 13.94 -10.41
N ARG A 133 -5.27 14.77 -10.52
CA ARG A 133 -5.24 16.14 -10.03
C ARG A 133 -5.45 16.20 -8.52
N LEU A 134 -5.09 17.32 -7.93
CA LEU A 134 -5.20 17.56 -6.48
C LEU A 134 -6.62 17.30 -5.95
N GLU A 135 -7.65 17.69 -6.71
CA GLU A 135 -9.05 17.53 -6.32
C GLU A 135 -9.41 16.04 -6.18
N GLU A 136 -8.99 15.19 -7.14
CA GLU A 136 -9.22 13.76 -7.09
C GLU A 136 -8.49 13.12 -5.90
N ILE A 137 -7.24 13.53 -5.64
CA ILE A 137 -6.48 13.01 -4.49
C ILE A 137 -7.16 13.37 -3.17
N ASN A 138 -7.66 14.59 -3.03
CA ASN A 138 -8.39 15.02 -1.84
C ASN A 138 -9.70 14.24 -1.64
N ILE A 139 -10.40 13.91 -2.73
CA ILE A 139 -11.61 13.08 -2.68
C ILE A 139 -11.26 11.65 -2.23
N LEU A 140 -10.23 11.04 -2.81
CA LEU A 140 -9.78 9.70 -2.44
C LEU A 140 -9.40 9.63 -0.96
N GLU A 141 -8.58 10.57 -0.48
CA GLU A 141 -8.17 10.66 0.92
C GLU A 141 -9.37 10.78 1.87
N ASN A 142 -10.25 11.76 1.61
CA ASN A 142 -11.39 12.04 2.47
C ASN A 142 -12.39 10.86 2.50
N ASN A 143 -12.67 10.25 1.35
CA ASN A 143 -13.58 9.12 1.28
C ASN A 143 -12.99 7.88 1.95
N PHE A 144 -11.71 7.61 1.75
CA PHE A 144 -11.05 6.49 2.42
C PHE A 144 -11.12 6.63 3.93
N CYS A 145 -10.76 7.79 4.50
CA CYS A 145 -10.86 8.06 5.93
C CYS A 145 -12.28 7.84 6.47
N LYS A 146 -13.30 8.34 5.76
CA LYS A 146 -14.72 8.13 6.13
C LYS A 146 -15.11 6.65 6.11
N LEU A 147 -14.71 5.93 5.06
CA LEU A 147 -15.06 4.54 4.87
C LEU A 147 -14.42 3.60 5.89
N ILE A 148 -13.29 3.98 6.50
CA ILE A 148 -12.68 3.27 7.64
C ILE A 148 -13.05 3.87 9.00
N ASP A 149 -14.02 4.82 9.09
CA ASP A 149 -14.42 5.54 10.30
C ASP A 149 -13.28 6.24 11.03
N TYR A 150 -12.26 6.73 10.30
CA TYR A 150 -11.06 7.33 10.88
C TYR A 150 -10.34 6.43 11.89
N LYS A 151 -10.51 5.11 11.79
CA LYS A 151 -9.83 4.14 12.64
C LYS A 151 -8.38 3.95 12.18
N LEU A 152 -7.53 4.93 12.48
CA LEU A 152 -6.12 4.96 12.04
C LEU A 152 -5.16 4.34 13.06
N PHE A 153 -5.53 4.32 14.33
CA PHE A 153 -4.68 3.67 15.35
C PHE A 153 -4.55 2.17 15.08
N ILE A 154 -3.32 1.68 15.16
CA ILE A 154 -2.97 0.26 15.01
C ILE A 154 -2.33 -0.20 16.31
N ASP A 155 -2.88 -1.24 16.87
CA ASP A 155 -2.33 -1.92 18.03
C ASP A 155 -1.05 -2.68 17.64
N ASP A 156 -0.09 -2.75 18.57
CA ASP A 156 1.18 -3.44 18.35
C ASP A 156 1.01 -4.92 18.00
N GLU A 157 -0.01 -5.58 18.53
CA GLU A 157 -0.26 -7.00 18.27
C GLU A 157 -0.79 -7.21 16.86
N ILE A 158 -1.68 -6.33 16.37
CA ILE A 158 -2.16 -6.35 15.00
C ILE A 158 -0.97 -6.15 14.04
N PHE A 159 -0.15 -5.12 14.30
CA PHE A 159 1.02 -4.87 13.47
C PHE A 159 1.99 -6.07 13.42
N LYS A 160 2.27 -6.69 14.56
CA LYS A 160 3.14 -7.87 14.65
C LYS A 160 2.59 -9.05 13.88
N THR A 161 1.27 -9.30 13.91
CA THR A 161 0.64 -10.37 13.14
C THR A 161 0.90 -10.19 11.65
N TYR A 162 0.58 -9.03 11.09
CA TYR A 162 0.85 -8.74 9.67
C TYR A 162 2.34 -8.82 9.32
N TYR A 163 3.20 -8.32 10.20
CA TYR A 163 4.65 -8.39 10.00
C TYR A 163 5.14 -9.84 9.92
N TYR A 164 4.70 -10.71 10.83
CA TYR A 164 5.12 -12.12 10.84
C TYR A 164 4.53 -12.89 9.65
N ASP A 165 3.29 -12.67 9.29
CA ASP A 165 2.68 -13.33 8.13
C ASP A 165 3.42 -12.96 6.83
N LEU A 166 3.71 -11.68 6.63
CA LEU A 166 4.46 -11.21 5.46
C LEU A 166 5.90 -11.70 5.44
N THR A 167 6.60 -11.70 6.58
CA THR A 167 7.99 -12.20 6.63
C THR A 167 8.03 -13.70 6.38
N SER A 168 7.06 -14.46 6.88
CA SER A 168 6.95 -15.90 6.60
C SER A 168 6.71 -16.17 5.11
N ALA A 169 5.89 -15.36 4.46
CA ALA A 169 5.65 -15.46 3.02
C ALA A 169 6.91 -15.13 2.20
N ILE A 170 7.69 -14.13 2.61
CA ILE A 170 8.98 -13.79 1.98
C ILE A 170 9.96 -14.97 2.09
N ASP A 171 10.10 -15.58 3.28
CA ASP A 171 11.02 -16.70 3.51
C ASP A 171 10.68 -17.93 2.66
N VAL A 172 9.41 -18.18 2.39
CA VAL A 172 8.95 -19.26 1.50
C VAL A 172 9.37 -18.97 0.05
N CYS A 173 9.17 -17.75 -0.43
CA CYS A 173 9.51 -17.35 -1.81
C CYS A 173 11.02 -17.38 -2.10
N VAL A 174 11.87 -17.12 -1.10
CA VAL A 174 13.34 -17.10 -1.26
C VAL A 174 13.93 -18.51 -1.28
N ASN A 175 13.23 -19.51 -0.74
CA ASN A 175 13.71 -20.90 -0.62
C ASN A 175 13.14 -21.85 -1.70
N CYS A 176 12.33 -21.34 -2.63
CA CYS A 176 11.85 -22.06 -3.82
C CYS A 176 12.63 -21.64 -5.07
#